data_dc380e73b3fb188f198c151b63e85775
#
_entry.id   dc380e73b3fb188f198c151b63e85775
#
_cell.length_a   1.000
_cell.length_b   1.000
_cell.length_c   1.000
_cell.angle_alpha   90.00
_cell.angle_beta   90.00
_cell.angle_gamma   90.00
#
_symmetry.space_group_name_H-M   'P 1'
#
loop_
_entity.id
_entity.type
_entity.pdbx_description
1 polymer ?
#
loop_
_entity_poly.entity_id
_entity_poly.type
_entity_poly.pdbx_seq_one_letter_code
_entity_poly.pdbx_strand_id
1 'polypeptide(L)'
;MADKKTNPPSGQDAAANAGPLADTLGSVHAKANILSEALPYMQRYDRKTVVMKYGGHAMGDPELARDFARDVVLLKQAGVNPVVVHGGGPQIGRLLERLKIKTEFKDGLRVTDRETVDVVEMVLAGSVNKEIVSAINNQGGKAVGICGKDANLMRAKRLKRRVRDPQSNIEQVLDLGYVGEPGLVEPHIIDVIIQSDLIPVVAPIGVGPEGETLNINADTFAAAIAVAVKATRLLLLTDVDGVLDKDGALIRSMTTTEALNLIADGTITAGMIPKIEGCVDVIADGVEAVVIINGKVAHSVLLELFTEHGAGTLIERRRPSGHRTRQQ
;
A
#
# COMPACT_ATOMS: atom_id res chain seq x y z
N MET A 1 32.79 -8.19 -79.62
CA MET A 1 33.27 -7.91 -78.24
C MET A 1 32.39 -6.86 -77.67
N ALA A 2 31.46 -7.17 -76.77
CA ALA A 2 30.48 -6.28 -76.22
C ALA A 2 30.64 -6.32 -74.71
N ASP A 3 30.98 -5.14 -74.17
CA ASP A 3 31.15 -4.85 -72.69
C ASP A 3 29.81 -4.98 -71.98
N LYS A 4 29.75 -5.87 -71.02
CA LYS A 4 28.66 -5.91 -70.01
C LYS A 4 28.98 -4.93 -68.92
N LYS A 5 28.28 -3.79 -68.91
CA LYS A 5 28.21 -2.92 -67.74
C LYS A 5 27.35 -3.56 -66.67
N THR A 6 27.95 -3.91 -65.52
CA THR A 6 27.25 -4.31 -64.31
C THR A 6 26.78 -3.05 -63.55
N ASN A 7 25.46 -2.90 -63.39
CA ASN A 7 24.87 -1.90 -62.50
C ASN A 7 25.11 -2.26 -61.04
N PRO A 8 25.34 -1.31 -60.10
CA PRO A 8 25.40 -1.56 -58.70
C PRO A 8 23.97 -1.85 -58.15
N PRO A 9 23.85 -2.69 -57.13
CA PRO A 9 22.55 -3.04 -56.52
C PRO A 9 21.88 -1.83 -55.92
N SER A 10 20.57 -1.68 -56.19
CA SER A 10 19.70 -0.64 -55.66
C SER A 10 19.56 -0.78 -54.14
N GLY A 11 19.60 0.35 -53.45
CA GLY A 11 19.59 0.46 -51.97
C GLY A 11 18.29 0.04 -51.25
N GLN A 12 17.52 -0.90 -51.78
CA GLN A 12 16.31 -1.48 -51.18
C GLN A 12 16.54 -2.81 -50.46
N ASP A 13 17.67 -3.48 -50.69
CA ASP A 13 17.96 -4.78 -50.06
C ASP A 13 18.74 -4.71 -48.72
N ALA A 14 19.07 -3.52 -48.26
CA ALA A 14 19.80 -3.34 -47.00
C ALA A 14 18.89 -3.33 -45.73
N ALA A 15 17.56 -3.21 -45.92
CA ALA A 15 16.61 -3.14 -44.77
C ALA A 15 16.05 -4.51 -44.35
N ALA A 16 16.28 -5.57 -45.12
CA ALA A 16 15.67 -6.91 -44.89
C ALA A 16 16.53 -7.87 -44.06
N ASN A 17 17.72 -7.49 -43.61
CA ASN A 17 18.65 -8.36 -42.87
C ASN A 17 19.07 -7.83 -41.50
N ALA A 18 18.21 -7.06 -40.81
CA ALA A 18 18.33 -6.84 -39.39
C ALA A 18 17.79 -8.07 -38.65
N GLY A 19 18.60 -9.09 -38.53
CA GLY A 19 18.26 -10.39 -37.98
C GLY A 19 18.00 -10.32 -36.45
N PRO A 20 17.72 -11.46 -35.80
CA PRO A 20 17.34 -11.59 -34.36
C PRO A 20 18.26 -10.88 -33.38
N LEU A 21 19.49 -10.55 -33.76
CA LEU A 21 20.46 -9.78 -32.98
C LEU A 21 20.07 -8.30 -32.82
N ALA A 22 19.50 -7.67 -33.84
CA ALA A 22 19.09 -6.25 -33.78
C ALA A 22 17.87 -6.06 -32.85
N ASP A 23 16.89 -6.96 -32.89
CA ASP A 23 15.75 -6.99 -31.98
C ASP A 23 16.17 -7.26 -30.54
N THR A 24 17.15 -8.16 -30.35
CA THR A 24 17.72 -8.46 -29.03
C THR A 24 18.48 -7.25 -28.45
N LEU A 25 19.30 -6.58 -29.28
CA LEU A 25 20.04 -5.37 -28.87
C LEU A 25 19.08 -4.21 -28.56
N GLY A 26 18.03 -4.00 -29.37
CA GLY A 26 16.98 -3.01 -29.10
C GLY A 26 16.30 -3.27 -27.75
N SER A 27 15.96 -4.52 -27.44
CA SER A 27 15.38 -4.91 -26.15
C SER A 27 16.34 -4.70 -24.96
N VAL A 28 17.65 -4.94 -25.13
CA VAL A 28 18.68 -4.72 -24.08
C VAL A 28 18.87 -3.23 -23.82
N HIS A 29 18.95 -2.40 -24.86
CA HIS A 29 19.04 -0.94 -24.71
C HIS A 29 17.79 -0.35 -24.04
N ALA A 30 16.59 -0.84 -24.41
CA ALA A 30 15.34 -0.41 -23.77
C ALA A 30 15.35 -0.70 -22.26
N LYS A 31 15.83 -1.87 -21.83
CA LYS A 31 15.97 -2.21 -20.41
C LYS A 31 16.96 -1.30 -19.68
N ALA A 32 18.10 -1.00 -20.32
CA ALA A 32 19.09 -0.08 -19.75
C ALA A 32 18.55 1.35 -19.61
N ASN A 33 17.78 1.83 -20.60
CA ASN A 33 17.13 3.14 -20.54
C ASN A 33 16.11 3.22 -19.42
N ILE A 34 15.24 2.22 -19.25
CA ILE A 34 14.27 2.16 -18.15
C ILE A 34 14.97 2.25 -16.78
N LEU A 35 16.07 1.51 -16.59
CA LEU A 35 16.84 1.59 -15.34
C LEU A 35 17.47 2.97 -15.14
N SER A 36 17.96 3.58 -16.21
CA SER A 36 18.55 4.94 -16.15
C SER A 36 17.49 6.00 -15.83
N GLU A 37 16.29 5.89 -16.40
CA GLU A 37 15.15 6.76 -16.13
C GLU A 37 14.62 6.64 -14.70
N ALA A 38 14.73 5.46 -14.10
CA ALA A 38 14.35 5.23 -12.71
C ALA A 38 15.32 5.84 -11.68
N LEU A 39 16.58 6.12 -12.06
CA LEU A 39 17.64 6.54 -11.15
C LEU A 39 17.29 7.79 -10.31
N PRO A 40 16.72 8.89 -10.85
CA PRO A 40 16.36 10.07 -10.04
C PRO A 40 15.33 9.74 -8.96
N TYR A 41 14.42 8.81 -9.24
CA TYR A 41 13.40 8.38 -8.28
C TYR A 41 14.02 7.50 -7.19
N MET A 42 14.91 6.58 -7.54
CA MET A 42 15.66 5.78 -6.56
C MET A 42 16.46 6.69 -5.61
N GLN A 43 17.16 7.70 -6.13
CA GLN A 43 17.89 8.69 -5.33
C GLN A 43 16.97 9.50 -4.41
N ARG A 44 15.75 9.84 -4.87
CA ARG A 44 14.75 10.55 -4.06
C ARG A 44 14.32 9.76 -2.84
N TYR A 45 14.20 8.44 -2.96
CA TYR A 45 13.74 7.55 -1.90
C TYR A 45 14.86 6.81 -1.17
N ASP A 46 16.13 7.05 -1.49
CA ASP A 46 17.25 6.45 -0.78
C ASP A 46 17.17 6.76 0.72
N ARG A 47 17.24 5.71 1.53
CA ARG A 47 17.09 5.71 3.01
C ARG A 47 15.78 6.30 3.53
N LYS A 48 14.80 6.53 2.66
CA LYS A 48 13.46 7.01 3.06
C LYS A 48 12.59 5.83 3.47
N THR A 49 11.77 6.04 4.51
CA THR A 49 10.79 5.04 4.93
C THR A 49 9.51 5.19 4.13
N VAL A 50 9.06 4.10 3.55
CA VAL A 50 7.80 3.98 2.82
C VAL A 50 6.95 2.91 3.51
N VAL A 51 5.81 3.32 4.06
CA VAL A 51 4.85 2.39 4.66
C VAL A 51 3.84 1.98 3.60
N MET A 52 3.62 0.68 3.47
CA MET A 52 2.68 0.11 2.50
C MET A 52 1.60 -0.69 3.24
N LYS A 53 0.35 -0.25 3.12
CA LYS A 53 -0.78 -1.04 3.59
C LYS A 53 -1.17 -2.02 2.49
N TYR A 54 -0.92 -3.30 2.73
CA TYR A 54 -1.21 -4.41 1.83
C TYR A 54 -2.44 -5.19 2.30
N GLY A 55 -3.45 -5.34 1.44
CA GLY A 55 -4.69 -6.01 1.86
C GLY A 55 -5.70 -6.18 0.73
N GLY A 56 -6.89 -6.64 1.09
CA GLY A 56 -7.98 -6.83 0.15
C GLY A 56 -7.76 -8.01 -0.81
N HIS A 57 -8.26 -7.87 -2.04
CA HIS A 57 -8.22 -8.93 -3.05
C HIS A 57 -6.80 -9.25 -3.55
N ALA A 58 -5.87 -8.28 -3.49
CA ALA A 58 -4.48 -8.49 -3.89
C ALA A 58 -3.78 -9.60 -3.08
N MET A 59 -4.22 -9.85 -1.85
CA MET A 59 -3.70 -10.94 -1.00
C MET A 59 -4.28 -12.33 -1.37
N GLY A 60 -5.33 -12.38 -2.17
CA GLY A 60 -6.00 -13.63 -2.56
C GLY A 60 -5.48 -14.23 -3.87
N ASP A 61 -4.72 -13.46 -4.63
CA ASP A 61 -4.13 -13.86 -5.91
C ASP A 61 -2.64 -14.19 -5.73
N PRO A 62 -2.21 -15.44 -6.00
CA PRO A 62 -0.82 -15.84 -5.79
C PRO A 62 0.20 -15.12 -6.70
N GLU A 63 -0.20 -14.68 -7.90
CA GLU A 63 0.68 -13.95 -8.81
C GLU A 63 0.87 -12.52 -8.33
N LEU A 64 -0.23 -11.82 -7.99
CA LEU A 64 -0.16 -10.49 -7.41
C LEU A 64 0.62 -10.47 -6.08
N ALA A 65 0.47 -11.51 -5.26
CA ALA A 65 1.22 -11.63 -4.01
C ALA A 65 2.73 -11.81 -4.28
N ARG A 66 3.11 -12.55 -5.32
CA ARG A 66 4.49 -12.72 -5.75
C ARG A 66 5.08 -11.41 -6.31
N ASP A 67 4.31 -10.71 -7.13
CA ASP A 67 4.73 -9.42 -7.71
C ASP A 67 4.91 -8.38 -6.61
N PHE A 68 3.96 -8.27 -5.68
CA PHE A 68 4.10 -7.39 -4.51
C PHE A 68 5.35 -7.73 -3.69
N ALA A 69 5.61 -9.01 -3.41
CA ALA A 69 6.80 -9.43 -2.67
C ALA A 69 8.09 -9.05 -3.41
N ARG A 70 8.12 -9.19 -4.74
CA ARG A 70 9.24 -8.77 -5.59
C ARG A 70 9.43 -7.26 -5.56
N ASP A 71 8.35 -6.49 -5.61
CA ASP A 71 8.39 -5.03 -5.53
C ASP A 71 9.00 -4.57 -4.20
N VAL A 72 8.58 -5.17 -3.09
CA VAL A 72 9.12 -4.87 -1.75
C VAL A 72 10.62 -5.15 -1.68
N VAL A 73 11.07 -6.28 -2.23
CA VAL A 73 12.50 -6.62 -2.29
C VAL A 73 13.26 -5.62 -3.16
N LEU A 74 12.71 -5.25 -4.31
CA LEU A 74 13.35 -4.29 -5.22
C LEU A 74 13.45 -2.91 -4.57
N LEU A 75 12.42 -2.44 -3.85
CA LEU A 75 12.50 -1.21 -3.07
C LEU A 75 13.64 -1.25 -2.05
N LYS A 76 13.75 -2.35 -1.31
CA LYS A 76 14.83 -2.52 -0.32
C LYS A 76 16.21 -2.50 -0.99
N GLN A 77 16.38 -3.17 -2.13
CA GLN A 77 17.64 -3.17 -2.90
C GLN A 77 17.96 -1.78 -3.50
N ALA A 78 16.94 -0.98 -3.81
CA ALA A 78 17.09 0.40 -4.28
C ALA A 78 17.39 1.42 -3.17
N GLY A 79 17.62 0.96 -1.92
CA GLY A 79 17.95 1.82 -0.79
C GLY A 79 16.74 2.34 0.00
N VAL A 80 15.51 2.01 -0.39
CA VAL A 80 14.30 2.38 0.35
C VAL A 80 14.18 1.53 1.62
N ASN A 81 13.55 2.06 2.67
CA ASN A 81 13.16 1.32 3.87
C ASN A 81 11.67 0.97 3.81
N PRO A 82 11.28 -0.16 3.18
CA PRO A 82 9.89 -0.57 3.10
C PRO A 82 9.41 -1.12 4.44
N VAL A 83 8.20 -0.71 4.86
CA VAL A 83 7.48 -1.26 6.01
C VAL A 83 6.12 -1.74 5.50
N VAL A 84 5.84 -3.02 5.66
CA VAL A 84 4.57 -3.60 5.20
C VAL A 84 3.62 -3.74 6.38
N VAL A 85 2.44 -3.12 6.28
CA VAL A 85 1.32 -3.36 7.19
C VAL A 85 0.25 -4.11 6.42
N HIS A 86 -0.21 -5.24 6.91
CA HIS A 86 -1.15 -6.06 6.13
C HIS A 86 -2.55 -6.12 6.73
N GLY A 87 -3.54 -6.41 5.89
CA GLY A 87 -4.88 -6.79 6.30
C GLY A 87 -5.03 -8.31 6.46
N GLY A 88 -6.26 -8.80 6.42
CA GLY A 88 -6.55 -10.23 6.51
C GLY A 88 -8.02 -10.57 6.75
N GLY A 89 -8.92 -9.61 6.48
CA GLY A 89 -10.36 -9.78 6.70
C GLY A 89 -10.96 -11.04 6.06
N PRO A 90 -10.69 -11.34 4.78
CA PRO A 90 -11.16 -12.57 4.14
C PRO A 90 -10.61 -13.84 4.79
N GLN A 91 -9.35 -13.85 5.21
CA GLN A 91 -8.71 -15.00 5.87
C GLN A 91 -9.33 -15.26 7.25
N ILE A 92 -9.57 -14.19 8.03
CA ILE A 92 -10.30 -14.25 9.30
C ILE A 92 -11.69 -14.84 9.07
N GLY A 93 -12.44 -14.31 8.08
CA GLY A 93 -13.79 -14.77 7.76
C GLY A 93 -13.84 -16.28 7.46
N ARG A 94 -12.93 -16.77 6.60
CA ARG A 94 -12.83 -18.20 6.27
C ARG A 94 -12.56 -19.08 7.49
N LEU A 95 -11.69 -18.64 8.41
CA LEU A 95 -11.40 -19.45 9.61
C LEU A 95 -12.57 -19.44 10.59
N LEU A 96 -13.22 -18.30 10.82
CA LEU A 96 -14.42 -18.19 11.65
C LEU A 96 -15.55 -19.10 11.14
N GLU A 97 -15.78 -19.11 9.82
CA GLU A 97 -16.77 -19.99 9.18
C GLU A 97 -16.44 -21.47 9.40
N ARG A 98 -15.18 -21.88 9.21
CA ARG A 98 -14.73 -23.26 9.49
C ARG A 98 -14.92 -23.66 10.94
N LEU A 99 -14.72 -22.73 11.87
CA LEU A 99 -14.93 -22.95 13.31
C LEU A 99 -16.39 -22.79 13.73
N LYS A 100 -17.29 -22.41 12.79
CA LYS A 100 -18.72 -22.12 13.04
C LYS A 100 -18.95 -20.99 14.04
N ILE A 101 -18.02 -20.05 14.15
CA ILE A 101 -18.13 -18.84 14.96
C ILE A 101 -18.87 -17.80 14.14
N LYS A 102 -20.00 -17.30 14.67
CA LYS A 102 -20.78 -16.25 14.02
C LYS A 102 -20.05 -14.93 14.12
N THR A 103 -20.04 -14.16 13.04
CA THR A 103 -19.45 -12.83 12.98
C THR A 103 -20.38 -11.88 12.24
N GLU A 104 -20.43 -10.65 12.67
CA GLU A 104 -21.19 -9.58 12.04
C GLU A 104 -20.29 -8.37 11.79
N PHE A 105 -20.71 -7.51 10.87
CA PHE A 105 -20.06 -6.24 10.60
C PHE A 105 -21.00 -5.09 10.93
N LYS A 106 -20.49 -4.07 11.59
CA LYS A 106 -21.18 -2.80 11.85
C LYS A 106 -20.30 -1.67 11.35
N ASP A 107 -20.83 -0.84 10.47
CA ASP A 107 -20.08 0.26 9.84
C ASP A 107 -18.72 -0.14 9.24
N GLY A 108 -18.66 -1.32 8.60
CA GLY A 108 -17.44 -1.83 7.97
C GLY A 108 -16.42 -2.42 8.97
N LEU A 109 -16.70 -2.41 10.27
CA LEU A 109 -15.88 -3.00 11.31
C LEU A 109 -16.47 -4.35 11.77
N ARG A 110 -15.62 -5.35 11.96
CA ARG A 110 -16.03 -6.65 12.47
C ARG A 110 -16.30 -6.55 13.96
N VAL A 111 -17.51 -6.87 14.40
CA VAL A 111 -17.78 -7.08 15.82
C VAL A 111 -16.93 -8.24 16.31
N THR A 112 -16.12 -7.99 17.32
CA THR A 112 -15.03 -8.88 17.72
C THR A 112 -15.19 -9.20 19.20
N ASP A 113 -15.89 -10.30 19.51
CA ASP A 113 -15.98 -10.84 20.87
C ASP A 113 -14.67 -11.53 21.28
N ARG A 114 -14.66 -12.14 22.46
CA ARG A 114 -13.46 -12.78 23.00
C ARG A 114 -12.98 -13.95 22.15
N GLU A 115 -13.88 -14.81 21.69
CA GLU A 115 -13.56 -15.95 20.86
C GLU A 115 -13.08 -15.50 19.47
N THR A 116 -13.72 -14.49 18.92
CA THR A 116 -13.34 -13.88 17.63
C THR A 116 -11.96 -13.24 17.68
N VAL A 117 -11.59 -12.53 18.76
CA VAL A 117 -10.27 -11.85 18.81
C VAL A 117 -9.11 -12.85 18.87
N ASP A 118 -9.31 -13.99 19.54
CA ASP A 118 -8.30 -15.05 19.58
C ASP A 118 -8.06 -15.62 18.16
N VAL A 119 -9.11 -15.83 17.37
CA VAL A 119 -9.01 -16.24 15.95
C VAL A 119 -8.36 -15.14 15.10
N VAL A 120 -8.72 -13.89 15.32
CA VAL A 120 -8.11 -12.73 14.61
C VAL A 120 -6.61 -12.70 14.85
N GLU A 121 -6.16 -12.85 16.09
CA GLU A 121 -4.73 -12.87 16.43
C GLU A 121 -4.00 -14.04 15.75
N MET A 122 -4.55 -15.26 15.82
CA MET A 122 -3.97 -16.45 15.16
C MET A 122 -3.82 -16.25 13.65
N VAL A 123 -4.84 -15.68 13.01
CA VAL A 123 -4.83 -15.46 11.55
C VAL A 123 -3.88 -14.33 11.18
N LEU A 124 -3.99 -13.17 11.81
CA LEU A 124 -3.21 -12.00 11.41
C LEU A 124 -1.73 -12.16 11.79
N ALA A 125 -1.41 -12.42 13.05
CA ALA A 125 -0.02 -12.49 13.52
C ALA A 125 0.66 -13.82 13.14
N GLY A 126 -0.10 -14.89 12.99
CA GLY A 126 0.40 -16.23 12.64
C GLY A 126 0.39 -16.47 11.12
N SER A 127 -0.78 -16.77 10.56
CA SER A 127 -0.90 -17.26 9.18
C SER A 127 -0.54 -16.19 8.15
N VAL A 128 -1.31 -15.13 8.09
CA VAL A 128 -1.16 -14.08 7.04
C VAL A 128 0.19 -13.39 7.11
N ASN A 129 0.63 -13.02 8.32
CA ASN A 129 1.92 -12.38 8.51
C ASN A 129 3.07 -13.25 7.98
N LYS A 130 3.08 -14.55 8.33
CA LYS A 130 4.15 -15.48 7.93
C LYS A 130 4.08 -15.88 6.45
N GLU A 131 2.90 -15.89 5.85
CA GLU A 131 2.74 -16.05 4.39
C GLU A 131 3.43 -14.89 3.64
N ILE A 132 3.22 -13.65 4.06
CA ILE A 132 3.85 -12.47 3.46
C ILE A 132 5.37 -12.48 3.68
N VAL A 133 5.82 -12.77 4.91
CA VAL A 133 7.25 -12.92 5.21
C VAL A 133 7.90 -13.97 4.32
N SER A 134 7.29 -15.15 4.18
CA SER A 134 7.78 -16.21 3.30
C SER A 134 7.80 -15.77 1.83
N ALA A 135 6.76 -15.07 1.37
CA ALA A 135 6.71 -14.59 -0.02
C ALA A 135 7.88 -13.63 -0.31
N ILE A 136 8.15 -12.67 0.58
CA ILE A 136 9.28 -11.73 0.45
C ILE A 136 10.62 -12.48 0.50
N ASN A 137 10.80 -13.41 1.44
CA ASN A 137 12.04 -14.18 1.56
C ASN A 137 12.28 -15.07 0.35
N ASN A 138 11.24 -15.65 -0.25
CA ASN A 138 11.32 -16.45 -1.48
C ASN A 138 11.73 -15.61 -2.71
N GLN A 139 11.57 -14.27 -2.67
CA GLN A 139 12.07 -13.35 -3.69
C GLN A 139 13.49 -12.83 -3.38
N GLY A 140 14.18 -13.39 -2.39
CA GLY A 140 15.54 -13.00 -1.98
C GLY A 140 15.59 -11.85 -0.98
N GLY A 141 14.46 -11.41 -0.44
CA GLY A 141 14.41 -10.46 0.65
C GLY A 141 14.75 -11.09 2.01
N LYS A 142 14.82 -10.25 3.03
CA LYS A 142 14.98 -10.67 4.43
C LYS A 142 13.91 -9.97 5.27
N ALA A 143 12.74 -10.60 5.40
CA ALA A 143 11.61 -10.04 6.12
C ALA A 143 11.45 -10.64 7.52
N VAL A 144 10.99 -9.82 8.45
CA VAL A 144 10.61 -10.21 9.82
C VAL A 144 9.17 -9.81 10.09
N GLY A 145 8.38 -10.76 10.57
CA GLY A 145 6.98 -10.52 10.91
C GLY A 145 6.80 -10.26 12.40
N ILE A 146 6.13 -9.15 12.69
CA ILE A 146 5.75 -8.68 14.02
C ILE A 146 4.30 -8.23 14.05
N CYS A 147 3.79 -7.92 15.24
CA CYS A 147 2.50 -7.26 15.45
C CYS A 147 2.64 -6.14 16.49
N GLY A 148 1.59 -5.41 16.77
CA GLY A 148 1.62 -4.32 17.75
C GLY A 148 1.91 -4.74 19.19
N LYS A 149 1.86 -6.06 19.52
CA LYS A 149 2.23 -6.59 20.84
C LYS A 149 3.75 -6.67 21.01
N ASP A 150 4.50 -6.86 19.92
CA ASP A 150 5.94 -7.03 19.95
C ASP A 150 6.61 -5.70 20.38
N ALA A 151 7.40 -5.76 21.44
CA ALA A 151 8.02 -4.60 22.08
C ALA A 151 7.04 -3.46 22.43
N ASN A 152 5.75 -3.75 22.64
CA ASN A 152 4.68 -2.77 22.84
C ASN A 152 4.58 -1.72 21.71
N LEU A 153 4.84 -2.13 20.48
CA LEU A 153 4.82 -1.27 19.29
C LEU A 153 3.53 -0.45 19.18
N MET A 154 2.35 -1.06 19.48
CA MET A 154 1.05 -0.40 19.35
C MET A 154 0.23 -0.58 20.63
N ARG A 155 0.21 0.44 21.47
CA ARG A 155 -0.78 0.55 22.54
C ARG A 155 -2.06 1.10 21.96
N ALA A 156 -3.17 0.42 22.21
CA ALA A 156 -4.45 0.73 21.61
C ALA A 156 -5.51 0.99 22.68
N LYS A 157 -6.60 1.64 22.28
CA LYS A 157 -7.79 1.82 23.11
C LYS A 157 -8.95 1.09 22.49
N ARG A 158 -9.91 0.61 23.28
CA ARG A 158 -11.15 0.06 22.71
C ARG A 158 -11.90 1.14 21.96
N LEU A 159 -12.26 0.84 20.73
CA LEU A 159 -13.05 1.75 19.91
C LEU A 159 -14.47 1.84 20.45
N LYS A 160 -14.86 3.05 20.89
CA LYS A 160 -16.22 3.36 21.29
C LYS A 160 -16.84 4.25 20.22
N ARG A 161 -17.78 3.72 19.45
CA ARG A 161 -18.46 4.48 18.41
C ARG A 161 -19.84 4.91 18.89
N ARG A 162 -20.12 6.22 18.79
CA ARG A 162 -21.47 6.74 19.01
C ARG A 162 -22.21 6.73 17.69
N VAL A 163 -23.33 6.06 17.66
CA VAL A 163 -24.24 6.02 16.51
C VAL A 163 -25.54 6.69 16.94
N ARG A 164 -25.99 7.65 16.15
CA ARG A 164 -27.28 8.29 16.34
C ARG A 164 -28.33 7.47 15.60
N ASP A 165 -29.33 6.97 16.33
CA ASP A 165 -30.46 6.28 15.73
C ASP A 165 -31.25 7.27 14.88
N PRO A 166 -31.41 7.02 13.55
CA PRO A 166 -32.11 7.93 12.66
C PRO A 166 -33.59 8.13 13.04
N GLN A 167 -34.21 7.17 13.74
CA GLN A 167 -35.62 7.18 14.07
C GLN A 167 -35.91 7.80 15.44
N SER A 168 -35.01 7.62 16.41
CA SER A 168 -35.25 8.08 17.80
C SER A 168 -34.39 9.27 18.20
N ASN A 169 -33.42 9.67 17.40
CA ASN A 169 -32.45 10.74 17.69
C ASN A 169 -31.60 10.47 18.97
N ILE A 170 -31.64 9.22 19.48
CA ILE A 170 -30.90 8.79 20.67
C ILE A 170 -29.49 8.39 20.25
N GLU A 171 -28.47 8.91 20.94
CA GLU A 171 -27.10 8.42 20.78
C GLU A 171 -26.92 7.09 21.53
N GLN A 172 -26.56 6.05 20.79
CA GLN A 172 -26.18 4.77 21.35
C GLN A 172 -24.68 4.57 21.22
N VAL A 173 -24.03 4.06 22.25
CA VAL A 173 -22.64 3.60 22.17
C VAL A 173 -22.65 2.19 21.57
N LEU A 174 -22.11 2.07 20.39
CA LEU A 174 -21.93 0.80 19.73
C LEU A 174 -20.75 0.06 20.38
N ASP A 175 -21.03 -1.04 21.07
CA ASP A 175 -19.99 -1.94 21.55
C ASP A 175 -19.56 -2.89 20.42
N LEU A 176 -18.31 -2.76 19.99
CA LEU A 176 -17.70 -3.59 18.99
C LEU A 176 -16.82 -4.68 19.60
N GLY A 177 -16.79 -4.81 20.93
CA GLY A 177 -15.97 -5.77 21.67
C GLY A 177 -14.48 -5.42 21.64
N TYR A 178 -13.66 -6.35 21.19
CA TYR A 178 -12.19 -6.20 21.12
C TYR A 178 -11.71 -5.51 19.85
N VAL A 179 -12.45 -4.52 19.37
CA VAL A 179 -12.02 -3.62 18.29
C VAL A 179 -11.27 -2.45 18.91
N GLY A 180 -10.10 -2.13 18.36
CA GLY A 180 -9.23 -1.08 18.85
C GLY A 180 -9.04 0.07 17.86
N GLU A 181 -8.65 1.19 18.41
CA GLU A 181 -8.08 2.33 17.69
C GLU A 181 -6.63 2.55 18.16
N PRO A 182 -5.73 3.01 17.27
CA PRO A 182 -4.35 3.33 17.66
C PRO A 182 -4.29 4.33 18.79
N GLY A 183 -3.40 4.07 19.74
CA GLY A 183 -3.03 5.00 20.79
C GLY A 183 -1.57 5.42 20.65
N LEU A 184 -0.73 5.10 21.64
CA LEU A 184 0.70 5.35 21.57
C LEU A 184 1.38 4.31 20.69
N VAL A 185 2.21 4.76 19.74
CA VAL A 185 3.07 3.92 18.90
C VAL A 185 4.52 4.12 19.30
N GLU A 186 5.19 3.03 19.69
CA GLU A 186 6.62 3.00 20.02
C GLU A 186 7.41 2.35 18.85
N PRO A 187 7.90 3.15 17.87
CA PRO A 187 8.42 2.61 16.62
C PRO A 187 9.80 1.98 16.74
N HIS A 188 10.44 1.99 17.90
CA HIS A 188 11.81 1.54 18.10
C HIS A 188 12.10 0.17 17.53
N ILE A 189 11.20 -0.80 17.68
CA ILE A 189 11.40 -2.15 17.12
C ILE A 189 11.45 -2.13 15.58
N ILE A 190 10.66 -1.27 14.92
CA ILE A 190 10.71 -1.09 13.47
C ILE A 190 12.05 -0.51 13.06
N ASP A 191 12.56 0.49 13.78
CA ASP A 191 13.86 1.10 13.51
C ASP A 191 14.99 0.08 13.64
N VAL A 192 14.99 -0.77 14.67
CA VAL A 192 15.95 -1.85 14.86
C VAL A 192 15.94 -2.83 13.69
N ILE A 193 14.75 -3.24 13.24
CA ILE A 193 14.59 -4.15 12.10
C ILE A 193 15.17 -3.49 10.83
N ILE A 194 14.82 -2.25 10.55
CA ILE A 194 15.32 -1.49 9.38
C ILE A 194 16.85 -1.35 9.43
N GLN A 195 17.42 -0.99 10.58
CA GLN A 195 18.87 -0.83 10.78
C GLN A 195 19.63 -2.15 10.65
N SER A 196 18.97 -3.28 10.92
CA SER A 196 19.50 -4.62 10.71
C SER A 196 19.40 -5.11 9.25
N ASP A 197 19.05 -4.23 8.33
CA ASP A 197 18.84 -4.52 6.90
C ASP A 197 17.70 -5.53 6.64
N LEU A 198 16.72 -5.57 7.52
CA LEU A 198 15.54 -6.43 7.42
C LEU A 198 14.31 -5.60 7.00
N ILE A 199 13.28 -6.30 6.51
CA ILE A 199 12.00 -5.73 6.09
C ILE A 199 10.94 -6.07 7.14
N PRO A 200 10.38 -5.08 7.88
CA PRO A 200 9.33 -5.34 8.85
C PRO A 200 7.98 -5.58 8.14
N VAL A 201 7.30 -6.66 8.54
CA VAL A 201 5.93 -7.00 8.14
C VAL A 201 5.06 -6.99 9.39
N VAL A 202 4.10 -6.08 9.48
CA VAL A 202 3.39 -5.77 10.72
C VAL A 202 1.92 -6.17 10.60
N ALA A 203 1.44 -7.00 11.53
CA ALA A 203 0.04 -7.35 11.67
C ALA A 203 -0.70 -6.29 12.51
N PRO A 204 -1.94 -5.88 12.12
CA PRO A 204 -2.67 -4.79 12.76
C PRO A 204 -3.39 -5.22 14.05
N ILE A 205 -2.60 -5.62 15.03
CA ILE A 205 -3.02 -6.01 16.37
C ILE A 205 -2.37 -5.05 17.36
N GLY A 206 -3.15 -4.53 18.30
CA GLY A 206 -2.67 -3.69 19.38
C GLY A 206 -2.87 -4.31 20.75
N VAL A 207 -2.27 -3.67 21.77
CA VAL A 207 -2.39 -4.02 23.18
C VAL A 207 -3.27 -3.00 23.88
N GLY A 208 -4.36 -3.47 24.48
CA GLY A 208 -5.24 -2.65 25.31
C GLY A 208 -4.64 -2.35 26.69
N PRO A 209 -5.28 -1.47 27.48
CA PRO A 209 -4.77 -1.05 28.80
C PRO A 209 -4.59 -2.18 29.80
N GLU A 210 -5.37 -3.25 29.70
CA GLU A 210 -5.33 -4.43 30.57
C GLU A 210 -4.47 -5.57 29.97
N GLY A 211 -3.72 -5.30 28.90
CA GLY A 211 -2.92 -6.29 28.16
C GLY A 211 -3.73 -7.14 27.18
N GLU A 212 -5.01 -6.82 27.00
CA GLU A 212 -5.88 -7.51 26.06
C GLU A 212 -5.51 -7.26 24.61
N THR A 213 -5.75 -8.23 23.75
CA THR A 213 -5.59 -8.10 22.30
C THR A 213 -6.71 -7.26 21.71
N LEU A 214 -6.36 -6.29 20.88
CA LEU A 214 -7.31 -5.46 20.13
C LEU A 214 -7.08 -5.58 18.64
N ASN A 215 -8.16 -5.88 17.90
CA ASN A 215 -8.20 -5.91 16.44
C ASN A 215 -8.33 -4.49 15.91
N ILE A 216 -7.36 -4.03 15.13
CA ILE A 216 -7.33 -2.67 14.60
C ILE A 216 -7.54 -2.72 13.08
N ASN A 217 -8.28 -1.74 12.54
CA ASN A 217 -8.40 -1.58 11.10
C ASN A 217 -7.02 -1.36 10.47
N ALA A 218 -6.69 -2.10 9.39
CA ALA A 218 -5.35 -2.09 8.81
C ALA A 218 -4.96 -0.73 8.18
N ASP A 219 -5.92 0.03 7.62
CA ASP A 219 -5.65 1.37 7.08
C ASP A 219 -5.28 2.33 8.22
N THR A 220 -6.07 2.31 9.31
CA THR A 220 -5.83 3.14 10.50
C THR A 220 -4.53 2.74 11.23
N PHE A 221 -4.24 1.44 11.30
CA PHE A 221 -2.99 0.95 11.88
C PHE A 221 -1.77 1.39 11.04
N ALA A 222 -1.84 1.25 9.71
CA ALA A 222 -0.78 1.68 8.81
C ALA A 222 -0.55 3.20 8.86
N ALA A 223 -1.62 3.97 9.00
CA ALA A 223 -1.57 5.42 9.21
C ALA A 223 -0.78 5.77 10.48
N ALA A 224 -1.10 5.15 11.62
CA ALA A 224 -0.41 5.36 12.88
C ALA A 224 1.08 4.96 12.82
N ILE A 225 1.40 3.83 12.17
CA ILE A 225 2.80 3.43 11.93
C ILE A 225 3.51 4.45 11.05
N ALA A 226 2.90 4.92 9.95
CA ALA A 226 3.51 5.88 9.03
C ALA A 226 3.86 7.21 9.72
N VAL A 227 2.98 7.70 10.60
CA VAL A 227 3.23 8.89 11.42
C VAL A 227 4.40 8.64 12.39
N ALA A 228 4.37 7.52 13.13
CA ALA A 228 5.38 7.21 14.14
C ALA A 228 6.80 7.05 13.57
N VAL A 229 6.93 6.39 12.40
CA VAL A 229 8.23 6.21 11.70
C VAL A 229 8.60 7.40 10.82
N LYS A 230 7.80 8.48 10.80
CA LYS A 230 7.99 9.67 9.96
C LYS A 230 8.15 9.29 8.48
N ALA A 231 7.24 8.48 7.99
CA ALA A 231 7.31 7.97 6.63
C ALA A 231 7.25 9.10 5.58
N THR A 232 8.05 9.01 4.54
CA THR A 232 7.98 9.91 3.37
C THR A 232 6.73 9.61 2.55
N ARG A 233 6.29 8.36 2.53
CA ARG A 233 5.07 7.92 1.83
C ARG A 233 4.31 6.90 2.65
N LEU A 234 2.98 7.02 2.61
CA LEU A 234 2.06 5.93 2.95
C LEU A 234 1.35 5.51 1.66
N LEU A 235 1.52 4.26 1.25
CA LEU A 235 0.82 3.67 0.11
C LEU A 235 -0.34 2.82 0.62
N LEU A 236 -1.57 3.17 0.23
CA LEU A 236 -2.78 2.41 0.53
C LEU A 236 -3.15 1.56 -0.69
N LEU A 237 -2.75 0.29 -0.69
CA LEU A 237 -3.14 -0.65 -1.73
C LEU A 237 -4.59 -1.07 -1.50
N THR A 238 -5.43 -0.79 -2.49
CA THR A 238 -6.88 -1.01 -2.48
C THR A 238 -7.31 -1.72 -3.76
N ASP A 239 -8.60 -1.92 -3.94
CA ASP A 239 -9.21 -2.55 -5.13
C ASP A 239 -9.77 -1.54 -6.14
N VAL A 240 -9.51 -0.27 -5.94
CA VAL A 240 -9.86 0.84 -6.86
C VAL A 240 -8.59 1.54 -7.35
N ASP A 241 -8.64 2.14 -8.54
CA ASP A 241 -7.49 2.78 -9.17
C ASP A 241 -7.01 4.04 -8.44
N GLY A 242 -7.85 4.63 -7.61
CA GLY A 242 -7.61 5.86 -6.88
C GLY A 242 -8.91 6.64 -6.71
N VAL A 243 -8.82 7.96 -6.65
CA VAL A 243 -9.95 8.88 -6.59
C VAL A 243 -10.35 9.27 -8.00
N LEU A 244 -11.62 9.13 -8.33
CA LEU A 244 -12.17 9.52 -9.64
C LEU A 244 -12.86 10.88 -9.53
N ASP A 245 -12.83 11.65 -10.60
CA ASP A 245 -13.64 12.86 -10.76
C ASP A 245 -15.10 12.54 -11.14
N LYS A 246 -15.90 13.58 -11.39
CA LYS A 246 -17.32 13.43 -11.77
C LYS A 246 -17.53 12.77 -13.14
N ASP A 247 -16.51 12.78 -13.99
CA ASP A 247 -16.52 12.17 -15.32
C ASP A 247 -15.96 10.74 -15.31
N GLY A 248 -15.51 10.26 -14.13
CA GLY A 248 -14.92 8.94 -13.94
C GLY A 248 -13.45 8.85 -14.29
N ALA A 249 -12.78 9.97 -14.54
CA ALA A 249 -11.34 10.00 -14.79
C ALA A 249 -10.54 10.00 -13.48
N LEU A 250 -9.37 9.34 -13.49
CA LEU A 250 -8.49 9.25 -12.32
C LEU A 250 -7.85 10.61 -12.00
N ILE A 251 -8.08 11.11 -10.80
CA ILE A 251 -7.37 12.26 -10.25
C ILE A 251 -5.99 11.80 -9.80
N ARG A 252 -4.95 12.10 -10.57
CA ARG A 252 -3.59 11.62 -10.30
C ARG A 252 -2.92 12.27 -9.09
N SER A 253 -3.23 13.53 -8.82
CA SER A 253 -2.69 14.24 -7.65
C SER A 253 -3.63 15.33 -7.17
N MET A 254 -3.69 15.51 -5.86
CA MET A 254 -4.45 16.57 -5.22
C MET A 254 -3.76 17.03 -3.93
N THR A 255 -4.02 18.25 -3.52
CA THR A 255 -3.66 18.73 -2.19
C THR A 255 -4.71 18.31 -1.16
N THR A 256 -4.35 18.35 0.13
CA THR A 256 -5.31 18.10 1.23
C THR A 256 -6.52 19.04 1.15
N THR A 257 -6.32 20.30 0.74
CA THR A 257 -7.43 21.27 0.57
C THR A 257 -8.33 20.89 -0.60
N GLU A 258 -7.76 20.49 -1.75
CA GLU A 258 -8.55 20.01 -2.90
C GLU A 258 -9.33 18.75 -2.53
N ALA A 259 -8.74 17.81 -1.79
CA ALA A 259 -9.40 16.61 -1.33
C ALA A 259 -10.65 16.91 -0.47
N LEU A 260 -10.54 17.83 0.50
CA LEU A 260 -11.68 18.26 1.32
C LEU A 260 -12.77 18.98 0.50
N ASN A 261 -12.38 19.78 -0.50
CA ASN A 261 -13.33 20.42 -1.40
C ASN A 261 -14.09 19.40 -2.26
N LEU A 262 -13.43 18.35 -2.73
CA LEU A 262 -14.05 17.26 -3.50
C LEU A 262 -15.01 16.41 -2.64
N ILE A 263 -14.80 16.33 -1.33
CA ILE A 263 -15.78 15.76 -0.39
C ILE A 263 -16.98 16.70 -0.27
N ALA A 264 -16.74 18.00 -0.06
CA ALA A 264 -17.79 18.99 0.16
C ALA A 264 -18.71 19.19 -1.07
N ASP A 265 -18.17 19.07 -2.29
CA ASP A 265 -18.93 19.21 -3.53
C ASP A 265 -19.59 17.90 -4.02
N GLY A 266 -19.41 16.81 -3.26
CA GLY A 266 -20.01 15.50 -3.52
C GLY A 266 -19.32 14.69 -4.64
N THR A 267 -18.15 15.08 -5.11
CA THR A 267 -17.34 14.27 -6.05
C THR A 267 -16.82 13.01 -5.35
N ILE A 268 -16.31 13.15 -4.14
CA ILE A 268 -15.91 12.02 -3.28
C ILE A 268 -17.11 11.64 -2.42
N THR A 269 -17.54 10.38 -2.49
CA THR A 269 -18.76 9.90 -1.83
C THR A 269 -18.54 8.62 -1.02
N ALA A 270 -19.51 8.28 -0.19
CA ALA A 270 -19.63 7.00 0.51
C ALA A 270 -18.34 6.52 1.20
N GLY A 271 -17.94 5.28 0.92
CA GLY A 271 -16.79 4.64 1.57
C GLY A 271 -15.41 5.27 1.28
N MET A 272 -15.30 6.17 0.27
CA MET A 272 -14.06 6.88 -0.01
C MET A 272 -13.85 8.07 0.95
N ILE A 273 -14.91 8.68 1.48
CA ILE A 273 -14.84 9.83 2.40
C ILE A 273 -13.93 9.51 3.59
N PRO A 274 -14.20 8.48 4.42
CA PRO A 274 -13.38 8.21 5.60
C PRO A 274 -11.92 7.84 5.24
N LYS A 275 -11.70 7.29 4.04
CA LYS A 275 -10.35 7.00 3.55
C LYS A 275 -9.57 8.29 3.24
N ILE A 276 -10.21 9.25 2.58
CA ILE A 276 -9.61 10.55 2.24
C ILE A 276 -9.39 11.39 3.50
N GLU A 277 -10.37 11.44 4.40
CA GLU A 277 -10.21 12.12 5.70
C GLU A 277 -9.01 11.56 6.47
N GLY A 278 -8.89 10.22 6.56
CA GLY A 278 -7.72 9.58 7.16
C GLY A 278 -6.40 9.92 6.46
N CYS A 279 -6.37 10.07 5.13
CA CYS A 279 -5.18 10.53 4.41
C CYS A 279 -4.82 11.97 4.78
N VAL A 280 -5.81 12.86 4.89
CA VAL A 280 -5.61 14.27 5.28
C VAL A 280 -5.04 14.35 6.70
N ASP A 281 -5.58 13.58 7.64
CA ASP A 281 -5.10 13.52 9.03
C ASP A 281 -3.65 13.05 9.11
N VAL A 282 -3.31 11.97 8.42
CA VAL A 282 -1.94 11.42 8.37
C VAL A 282 -0.94 12.44 7.83
N ILE A 283 -1.32 13.23 6.82
CA ILE A 283 -0.48 14.30 6.27
C ILE A 283 -0.38 15.46 7.26
N ALA A 284 -1.46 15.78 7.98
CA ALA A 284 -1.43 16.79 9.04
C ALA A 284 -0.47 16.40 10.16
N ASP A 285 -0.40 15.11 10.50
CA ASP A 285 0.47 14.52 11.53
C ASP A 285 1.92 14.32 11.07
N GLY A 286 2.28 14.68 9.83
CA GLY A 286 3.67 14.82 9.41
C GLY A 286 4.17 13.85 8.34
N VAL A 287 3.35 12.93 7.83
CA VAL A 287 3.69 12.15 6.63
C VAL A 287 3.70 13.09 5.42
N GLU A 288 4.71 13.01 4.55
CA GLU A 288 4.86 13.96 3.44
C GLU A 288 3.72 13.82 2.42
N ALA A 289 3.33 12.59 2.08
CA ALA A 289 2.19 12.33 1.20
C ALA A 289 1.64 10.91 1.38
N VAL A 290 0.37 10.75 1.03
CA VAL A 290 -0.34 9.47 0.99
C VAL A 290 -0.75 9.18 -0.45
N VAL A 291 -0.68 7.91 -0.85
CA VAL A 291 -1.11 7.49 -2.19
C VAL A 291 -2.12 6.37 -2.08
N ILE A 292 -3.20 6.49 -2.83
CA ILE A 292 -4.20 5.43 -3.01
C ILE A 292 -3.93 4.79 -4.36
N ILE A 293 -3.58 3.49 -4.37
CA ILE A 293 -3.25 2.74 -5.59
C ILE A 293 -4.02 1.43 -5.68
N ASN A 294 -4.21 0.97 -6.91
CA ASN A 294 -4.84 -0.33 -7.15
C ASN A 294 -3.83 -1.46 -6.92
N GLY A 295 -4.06 -2.25 -5.87
CA GLY A 295 -3.24 -3.41 -5.55
C GLY A 295 -3.44 -4.62 -6.49
N LYS A 296 -4.41 -4.55 -7.43
CA LYS A 296 -4.63 -5.58 -8.47
C LYS A 296 -3.80 -5.33 -9.72
N VAL A 297 -3.16 -4.17 -9.83
CA VAL A 297 -2.24 -3.87 -10.93
C VAL A 297 -0.85 -4.39 -10.56
N ALA A 298 -0.29 -5.25 -11.39
CA ALA A 298 1.05 -5.79 -11.20
C ALA A 298 2.07 -4.63 -11.10
N HIS A 299 2.99 -4.74 -10.16
CA HIS A 299 4.04 -3.75 -9.94
C HIS A 299 3.56 -2.31 -9.66
N SER A 300 2.31 -2.14 -9.17
CA SER A 300 1.73 -0.82 -8.91
C SER A 300 2.57 0.02 -7.94
N VAL A 301 3.27 -0.61 -6.99
CA VAL A 301 4.17 0.05 -6.04
C VAL A 301 5.39 0.65 -6.74
N LEU A 302 6.00 -0.09 -7.66
CA LEU A 302 7.15 0.40 -8.44
C LEU A 302 6.73 1.49 -9.42
N LEU A 303 5.59 1.31 -10.10
CA LEU A 303 5.02 2.32 -10.98
C LEU A 303 4.77 3.63 -10.24
N GLU A 304 4.26 3.56 -9.02
CA GLU A 304 4.02 4.76 -8.21
C GLU A 304 5.30 5.47 -7.79
N LEU A 305 6.29 4.73 -7.31
CA LEU A 305 7.48 5.33 -6.71
C LEU A 305 8.58 5.69 -7.72
N PHE A 306 8.68 4.94 -8.83
CA PHE A 306 9.81 5.01 -9.75
C PHE A 306 9.44 5.48 -11.16
N THR A 307 8.24 6.05 -11.34
CA THR A 307 7.85 6.67 -12.62
C THR A 307 7.31 8.09 -12.43
N GLU A 308 7.33 8.87 -13.51
CA GLU A 308 6.86 10.26 -13.50
C GLU A 308 5.35 10.38 -13.22
N HIS A 309 4.57 9.46 -13.76
CA HIS A 309 3.11 9.57 -13.73
C HIS A 309 2.47 8.92 -12.50
N GLY A 310 3.18 8.02 -11.82
CA GLY A 310 2.64 7.22 -10.73
C GLY A 310 1.55 6.26 -11.19
N ALA A 311 0.97 5.50 -10.25
CA ALA A 311 -0.04 4.48 -10.52
C ALA A 311 -1.43 4.82 -9.98
N GLY A 312 -1.54 5.81 -9.08
CA GLY A 312 -2.78 6.09 -8.37
C GLY A 312 -3.04 7.57 -8.14
N THR A 313 -3.67 7.87 -7.01
CA THR A 313 -3.93 9.24 -6.55
C THR A 313 -2.97 9.62 -5.43
N LEU A 314 -2.10 10.57 -5.70
CA LEU A 314 -1.21 11.20 -4.72
C LEU A 314 -1.95 12.32 -3.98
N ILE A 315 -1.91 12.30 -2.65
CA ILE A 315 -2.43 13.37 -1.78
C ILE A 315 -1.26 13.96 -1.00
N GLU A 316 -1.08 15.29 -1.06
CA GLU A 316 0.02 15.98 -0.40
C GLU A 316 -0.42 17.33 0.19
N ARG A 317 0.34 17.86 1.14
CA ARG A 317 -0.01 19.15 1.80
C ARG A 317 0.06 20.33 0.84
N ARG A 318 1.10 20.39 0.02
CA ARG A 318 1.37 21.43 -0.98
C ARG A 318 2.04 20.82 -2.20
N ARG A 319 1.68 21.28 -3.38
CA ARG A 319 2.47 20.97 -4.58
C ARG A 319 3.83 21.67 -4.46
N PRO A 320 4.96 20.96 -4.63
CA PRO A 320 6.26 21.61 -4.69
C PRO A 320 6.25 22.67 -5.80
N SER A 321 6.74 23.88 -5.48
CA SER A 321 6.90 24.94 -6.48
C SER A 321 7.90 24.45 -7.54
N GLY A 322 7.42 24.07 -8.73
CA GLY A 322 8.24 23.56 -9.82
C GLY A 322 7.77 22.26 -10.48
N HIS A 323 6.83 21.55 -9.91
CA HIS A 323 6.20 20.41 -10.61
C HIS A 323 5.13 20.96 -11.57
N ARG A 324 5.42 20.86 -12.87
CA ARG A 324 4.38 20.99 -13.90
C ARG A 324 3.26 20.01 -13.54
N THR A 325 2.04 20.50 -13.56
CA THR A 325 0.83 19.70 -13.49
C THR A 325 1.06 18.41 -14.25
N ARG A 326 0.84 17.26 -13.61
CA ARG A 326 0.67 15.96 -14.30
C ARG A 326 -0.57 16.14 -15.20
N GLN A 327 -0.39 16.77 -16.35
CA GLN A 327 -1.47 16.99 -17.31
C GLN A 327 -1.72 15.71 -18.08
N GLN A 328 -3.00 15.47 -18.26
CA GLN A 328 -3.79 14.41 -18.89
C GLN A 328 -3.07 13.53 -19.92
#